data_161393f444c874f129ed00c5657d83d9
#
_entry.id   161393f444c874f129ed00c5657d83d9
#
_cell.length_a   1.000
_cell.length_b   1.000
_cell.length_c   1.000
_cell.angle_alpha   90.00
_cell.angle_beta   90.00
_cell.angle_gamma   90.00
#
_symmetry.space_group_name_H-M   'P 1'
#
loop_
_entity.id
_entity.type
_entity.pdbx_description
1 polymer ?
#
loop_
_entity_poly.entity_id
_entity_poly.type
_entity_poly.pdbx_seq_one_letter_code
_entity_poly.pdbx_strand_id
1 'polypeptide(L)'
;MNQLFHQRREKLFLLQTLRKVGFGRSAQGKEEREPAVSCPACGAQTAPAELKANLYVCPACGHHHPLRAWRRLELIFDPDSARELERGLKGKNPLNFPGYPAKLAEARQKTGLTEACVAAVGTIDGRPAAAAVLD
;
A
#
# COMPACT_ATOMS: atom_id res chain seq x y z
N MET A 1 12.46 24.36 0.93
CA MET A 1 11.30 23.47 0.71
C MET A 1 11.43 22.08 1.36
N ASN A 2 12.50 21.80 2.16
CA ASN A 2 12.76 20.46 2.73
C ASN A 2 12.36 20.24 4.20
N GLN A 3 11.93 21.26 4.94
CA GLN A 3 11.62 21.13 6.37
C GLN A 3 10.31 20.37 6.65
N LEU A 4 9.31 20.51 5.79
CA LEU A 4 8.02 19.83 5.94
C LEU A 4 8.12 18.29 5.82
N PHE A 5 8.99 17.82 4.93
CA PHE A 5 9.21 16.37 4.76
C PHE A 5 10.00 15.74 5.93
N HIS A 6 10.95 16.48 6.52
CA HIS A 6 11.68 16.02 7.70
C HIS A 6 10.78 15.90 8.93
N GLN A 7 9.93 16.90 9.19
CA GLN A 7 8.98 16.86 10.32
C GLN A 7 7.94 15.73 10.20
N ARG A 8 7.52 15.39 8.96
CA ARG A 8 6.60 14.30 8.70
C ARG A 8 7.23 12.94 9.01
N ARG A 9 8.49 12.77 8.65
CA ARG A 9 9.27 11.55 8.88
C ARG A 9 9.51 11.31 10.38
N GLU A 10 9.78 12.35 11.14
CA GLU A 10 9.95 12.28 12.60
C GLU A 10 8.63 11.99 13.33
N LYS A 11 7.52 12.58 12.92
CA LYS A 11 6.19 12.28 13.49
C LYS A 11 5.75 10.83 13.23
N LEU A 12 5.99 10.30 12.05
CA LEU A 12 5.72 8.90 11.73
C LEU A 12 6.59 7.95 12.56
N PHE A 13 7.85 8.30 12.79
CA PHE A 13 8.75 7.52 13.63
C PHE A 13 8.35 7.56 15.11
N LEU A 14 7.94 8.71 15.63
CA LEU A 14 7.44 8.88 17.00
C LEU A 14 6.14 8.11 17.26
N LEU A 15 5.20 8.10 16.30
CA LEU A 15 3.96 7.32 16.41
C LEU A 15 4.20 5.80 16.37
N GLN A 16 5.21 5.35 15.65
CA GLN A 16 5.62 3.94 15.65
C GLN A 16 6.30 3.52 16.96
N THR A 17 7.04 4.41 17.62
CA THR A 17 7.68 4.13 18.92
C THR A 17 6.69 4.17 20.07
N LEU A 18 5.69 5.03 20.06
CA LEU A 18 4.65 5.10 21.09
C LEU A 18 3.71 3.87 21.08
N ARG A 19 3.54 3.18 19.93
CA ARG A 19 2.84 1.90 19.84
C ARG A 19 3.58 0.74 20.50
N LYS A 20 4.88 0.85 20.77
CA LYS A 20 5.69 -0.19 21.46
C LYS A 20 5.61 -0.14 22.98
N VAL A 21 5.01 0.86 23.59
CA VAL A 21 4.88 1.01 25.04
C VAL A 21 3.44 0.78 25.50
N GLY A 22 2.78 -0.22 25.02
CA GLY A 22 1.45 -0.69 25.40
C GLY A 22 1.51 -2.07 26.03
N PHE A 23 1.64 -2.08 27.31
CA PHE A 23 1.29 -3.09 28.33
C PHE A 23 0.91 -4.51 27.83
N GLY A 24 1.66 -5.46 28.40
CA GLY A 24 1.71 -6.86 28.12
C GLY A 24 0.41 -7.65 28.00
N ARG A 25 0.51 -8.64 27.13
CA ARG A 25 0.09 -10.03 27.41
C ARG A 25 0.79 -10.94 26.40
N SER A 26 1.60 -11.83 26.92
CA SER A 26 2.23 -12.93 26.22
C SER A 26 1.16 -13.80 25.53
N ALA A 27 1.10 -13.72 24.22
CA ALA A 27 0.65 -14.82 23.39
C ALA A 27 1.82 -15.13 22.46
N GLN A 28 2.51 -16.22 22.74
CA GLN A 28 3.45 -16.86 21.80
C GLN A 28 2.62 -17.39 20.62
N GLY A 29 2.22 -16.47 19.73
CA GLY A 29 1.79 -16.79 18.38
C GLY A 29 3.06 -17.08 17.61
N LYS A 30 3.17 -18.29 17.04
CA LYS A 30 4.13 -18.64 16.00
C LYS A 30 4.03 -17.54 14.94
N GLU A 31 5.00 -16.62 14.90
CA GLU A 31 5.19 -15.72 13.76
C GLU A 31 5.51 -16.62 12.57
N GLU A 32 4.53 -16.87 11.73
CA GLU A 32 4.78 -17.37 10.37
C GLU A 32 5.64 -16.29 9.70
N ARG A 33 6.93 -16.55 9.62
CA ARG A 33 7.87 -15.65 8.92
C ARG A 33 7.49 -15.67 7.46
N GLU A 34 6.86 -14.61 7.01
CA GLU A 34 6.64 -14.40 5.58
C GLU A 34 7.97 -14.57 4.82
N PRO A 35 7.97 -15.26 3.67
CA PRO A 35 9.19 -15.48 2.90
C PRO A 35 9.84 -14.14 2.50
N ALA A 36 11.17 -14.11 2.52
CA ALA A 36 11.91 -12.93 2.10
C ALA A 36 11.60 -12.57 0.63
N VAL A 37 11.53 -11.29 0.35
CA VAL A 37 11.30 -10.74 -1.00
C VAL A 37 12.63 -10.55 -1.69
N SER A 38 12.78 -11.16 -2.87
CA SER A 38 13.97 -10.98 -3.72
C SER A 38 13.86 -9.70 -4.52
N CYS A 39 14.87 -8.86 -4.48
CA CYS A 39 14.92 -7.66 -5.31
C CYS A 39 15.20 -8.03 -6.78
N PRO A 40 14.35 -7.60 -7.74
CA PRO A 40 14.56 -7.93 -9.15
C PRO A 40 15.76 -7.23 -9.79
N ALA A 41 16.28 -6.17 -9.17
CA ALA A 41 17.42 -5.42 -9.69
C ALA A 41 18.78 -5.93 -9.19
N CYS A 42 18.88 -6.36 -7.91
CA CYS A 42 20.17 -6.75 -7.33
C CYS A 42 20.17 -8.14 -6.68
N GLY A 43 19.04 -8.85 -6.65
CA GLY A 43 18.91 -10.18 -6.05
C GLY A 43 18.94 -10.21 -4.52
N ALA A 44 19.11 -9.08 -3.84
CA ALA A 44 19.13 -9.02 -2.38
C ALA A 44 17.80 -9.52 -1.80
N GLN A 45 17.90 -10.32 -0.74
CA GLN A 45 16.74 -10.84 -0.01
C GLN A 45 16.42 -9.89 1.15
N THR A 46 15.21 -9.38 1.20
CA THR A 46 14.77 -8.44 2.24
C THR A 46 13.51 -8.97 2.90
N ALA A 47 13.44 -8.88 4.22
CA ALA A 47 12.22 -9.26 4.95
C ALA A 47 11.06 -8.32 4.56
N PRO A 48 9.82 -8.83 4.38
CA PRO A 48 8.68 -8.00 4.03
C PRO A 48 8.45 -6.83 4.99
N ALA A 49 8.67 -7.04 6.28
CA ALA A 49 8.56 -5.99 7.29
C ALA A 49 9.59 -4.86 7.11
N GLU A 50 10.84 -5.22 6.78
CA GLU A 50 11.91 -4.26 6.50
C GLU A 50 11.63 -3.49 5.21
N LEU A 51 11.21 -4.20 4.15
CA LEU A 51 10.83 -3.57 2.89
C LEU A 51 9.67 -2.58 3.07
N LYS A 52 8.67 -2.96 3.86
CA LYS A 52 7.55 -2.08 4.22
C LYS A 52 8.01 -0.85 5.03
N ALA A 53 8.90 -1.04 6.00
CA ALA A 53 9.46 0.06 6.80
C ALA A 53 10.28 1.03 5.95
N ASN A 54 10.95 0.53 4.89
CA ASN A 54 11.70 1.33 3.92
C ASN A 54 10.86 1.77 2.71
N LEU A 55 9.54 1.89 2.85
CA LEU A 55 8.61 2.38 1.83
C LEU A 55 8.68 1.59 0.50
N TYR A 56 8.96 0.30 0.58
CA TYR A 56 9.14 -0.60 -0.55
C TYR A 56 10.31 -0.24 -1.48
N VAL A 57 11.32 0.43 -0.93
CA VAL A 57 12.59 0.67 -1.61
C VAL A 57 13.62 -0.35 -1.12
N CYS A 58 14.31 -1.01 -2.05
CA CYS A 58 15.34 -1.98 -1.71
C CYS A 58 16.48 -1.32 -0.91
N PRO A 59 16.82 -1.78 0.29
CA PRO A 59 17.86 -1.17 1.11
C PRO A 59 19.27 -1.32 0.50
N ALA A 60 19.47 -2.34 -0.34
CA ALA A 60 20.79 -2.62 -0.93
C ALA A 60 21.09 -1.79 -2.18
N CYS A 61 20.09 -1.52 -3.04
CA CYS A 61 20.36 -0.88 -4.34
C CYS A 61 19.43 0.31 -4.66
N GLY A 62 18.48 0.64 -3.79
CA GLY A 62 17.54 1.74 -4.01
C GLY A 62 16.44 1.45 -5.05
N HIS A 63 16.32 0.20 -5.54
CA HIS A 63 15.24 -0.18 -6.45
C HIS A 63 13.87 -0.04 -5.78
N HIS A 64 12.93 0.64 -6.47
CA HIS A 64 11.55 0.79 -6.03
C HIS A 64 10.72 -0.42 -6.45
N HIS A 65 10.22 -1.18 -5.47
CA HIS A 65 9.29 -2.27 -5.74
C HIS A 65 7.90 -1.74 -6.12
N PRO A 66 7.15 -2.45 -6.97
CA PRO A 66 5.79 -2.06 -7.31
C PRO A 66 4.89 -2.03 -6.07
N LEU A 67 4.04 -1.01 -5.98
CA LEU A 67 3.08 -0.83 -4.90
C LEU A 67 1.66 -0.97 -5.45
N ARG A 68 0.86 -1.82 -4.80
CA ARG A 68 -0.57 -1.94 -5.06
C ARG A 68 -1.31 -0.67 -4.62
N ALA A 69 -2.43 -0.38 -5.25
CA ALA A 69 -3.20 0.85 -5.03
C ALA A 69 -3.48 1.12 -3.55
N TRP A 70 -4.01 0.15 -2.80
CA TRP A 70 -4.31 0.30 -1.38
C TRP A 70 -3.07 0.63 -0.55
N ARG A 71 -1.96 -0.04 -0.83
CA ARG A 71 -0.72 0.21 -0.11
C ARG A 71 -0.19 1.63 -0.36
N ARG A 72 -0.40 2.15 -1.57
CA ARG A 72 -0.05 3.53 -1.91
C ARG A 72 -0.96 4.54 -1.19
N LEU A 73 -2.27 4.26 -1.11
CA LEU A 73 -3.22 5.10 -0.37
C LEU A 73 -2.90 5.15 1.13
N GLU A 74 -2.51 4.01 1.73
CA GLU A 74 -2.05 3.94 3.14
C GLU A 74 -0.80 4.78 3.42
N LEU A 75 0.05 5.00 2.41
CA LEU A 75 1.24 5.87 2.53
C LEU A 75 0.90 7.36 2.35
N ILE A 76 -0.19 7.67 1.67
CA ILE A 76 -0.61 9.05 1.36
C ILE A 76 -1.46 9.61 2.49
N PHE A 77 -2.45 8.86 2.95
CA PHE A 77 -3.42 9.32 3.94
C PHE A 77 -2.95 9.11 5.39
N ASP A 78 -3.54 9.86 6.30
CA ASP A 78 -3.37 9.63 7.72
C ASP A 78 -3.89 8.23 8.11
N PRO A 79 -3.32 7.59 9.14
CA PRO A 79 -3.74 6.27 9.58
C PRO A 79 -5.26 6.19 9.78
N ASP A 80 -5.87 5.13 9.27
CA ASP A 80 -7.30 4.78 9.41
C ASP A 80 -8.28 5.83 8.84
N SER A 81 -7.80 6.85 8.09
CA SER A 81 -8.66 7.88 7.51
C SER A 81 -9.15 7.54 6.09
N ALA A 82 -8.47 6.65 5.38
CA ALA A 82 -8.78 6.31 3.99
C ALA A 82 -10.12 5.54 3.87
N ARG A 83 -11.01 6.03 3.03
CA ARG A 83 -12.29 5.39 2.68
C ARG A 83 -12.44 5.36 1.17
N GLU A 84 -12.64 4.17 0.62
CA GLU A 84 -12.86 3.97 -0.81
C GLU A 84 -14.18 4.60 -1.25
N LEU A 85 -14.12 5.27 -2.40
CA LEU A 85 -15.28 5.77 -3.12
C LEU A 85 -15.69 4.77 -4.21
N GLU A 86 -17.00 4.66 -4.44
CA GLU A 86 -17.56 3.91 -5.57
C GLU A 86 -17.01 2.47 -5.74
N ARG A 87 -16.80 1.76 -4.65
CA ARG A 87 -16.26 0.38 -4.63
C ARG A 87 -17.05 -0.59 -5.53
N GLY A 88 -18.34 -0.29 -5.78
CA GLY A 88 -19.21 -1.11 -6.62
C GLY A 88 -19.10 -0.83 -8.10
N LEU A 89 -18.36 0.20 -8.52
CA LEU A 89 -18.22 0.57 -9.91
C LEU A 89 -17.52 -0.54 -10.69
N LYS A 90 -18.07 -0.89 -11.84
CA LYS A 90 -17.51 -1.92 -12.73
C LYS A 90 -17.57 -1.42 -14.17
N GLY A 91 -16.46 -1.55 -14.88
CA GLY A 91 -16.39 -1.30 -16.30
C GLY A 91 -17.35 -2.19 -17.08
N LYS A 92 -17.97 -1.62 -18.11
CA LYS A 92 -18.85 -2.28 -19.04
C LYS A 92 -18.13 -2.54 -20.35
N ASN A 93 -18.61 -3.51 -21.13
CA ASN A 93 -18.12 -3.77 -22.48
C ASN A 93 -19.20 -3.40 -23.52
N PRO A 94 -19.49 -2.11 -23.74
CA PRO A 94 -20.57 -1.69 -24.62
C PRO A 94 -20.33 -2.03 -26.10
N LEU A 95 -19.06 -2.21 -26.47
CA LEU A 95 -18.65 -2.57 -27.84
C LEU A 95 -18.57 -4.06 -28.08
N ASN A 96 -18.87 -4.89 -27.09
CA ASN A 96 -18.74 -6.37 -27.14
C ASN A 96 -17.38 -6.82 -27.70
N PHE A 97 -16.29 -6.16 -27.28
CA PHE A 97 -14.94 -6.45 -27.78
C PHE A 97 -14.55 -7.90 -27.50
N PRO A 98 -14.13 -8.65 -28.53
CA PRO A 98 -13.80 -10.07 -28.39
C PRO A 98 -12.67 -10.30 -27.36
N GLY A 99 -12.86 -11.23 -26.43
CA GLY A 99 -11.88 -11.59 -25.40
C GLY A 99 -11.75 -10.60 -24.23
N TYR A 100 -12.36 -9.41 -24.31
CA TYR A 100 -12.28 -8.42 -23.23
C TYR A 100 -12.86 -8.91 -21.89
N PRO A 101 -14.04 -9.59 -21.85
CA PRO A 101 -14.61 -10.10 -20.60
C PRO A 101 -13.68 -11.10 -19.91
N ALA A 102 -12.99 -11.96 -20.68
CA ALA A 102 -12.05 -12.94 -20.13
C ALA A 102 -10.82 -12.27 -19.50
N LYS A 103 -10.22 -11.29 -20.20
CA LYS A 103 -9.11 -10.49 -19.67
C LYS A 103 -9.49 -9.71 -18.43
N LEU A 104 -10.69 -9.14 -18.40
CA LEU A 104 -11.20 -8.41 -17.23
C LEU A 104 -11.40 -9.33 -16.03
N ALA A 105 -11.94 -10.54 -16.25
CA ALA A 105 -12.09 -11.55 -15.20
C ALA A 105 -10.74 -11.98 -14.63
N GLU A 106 -9.76 -12.25 -15.50
CA GLU A 106 -8.39 -12.60 -15.10
C GLU A 106 -7.73 -11.47 -14.28
N ALA A 107 -7.82 -10.21 -14.74
CA ALA A 107 -7.28 -9.07 -14.03
C ALA A 107 -7.91 -8.91 -12.64
N ARG A 108 -9.23 -9.04 -12.52
CA ARG A 108 -9.94 -8.99 -11.23
C ARG A 108 -9.53 -10.12 -10.29
N GLN A 109 -9.35 -11.33 -10.82
CA GLN A 109 -8.88 -12.47 -10.04
C GLN A 109 -7.46 -12.24 -9.52
N LYS A 110 -6.58 -11.71 -10.37
CA LYS A 110 -5.18 -11.44 -10.03
C LYS A 110 -5.01 -10.28 -9.03
N THR A 111 -5.83 -9.23 -9.16
CA THR A 111 -5.70 -8.02 -8.35
C THR A 111 -6.60 -8.00 -7.13
N GLY A 112 -7.72 -8.71 -7.15
CA GLY A 112 -8.79 -8.60 -6.14
C GLY A 112 -9.60 -7.31 -6.24
N LEU A 113 -9.33 -6.46 -7.25
CA LEU A 113 -10.01 -5.19 -7.47
C LEU A 113 -11.16 -5.34 -8.48
N THR A 114 -12.19 -4.52 -8.34
CA THR A 114 -13.29 -4.43 -9.32
C THR A 114 -12.91 -3.60 -10.54
N GLU A 115 -12.08 -2.59 -10.33
CA GLU A 115 -11.51 -1.69 -11.35
C GLU A 115 -10.03 -1.41 -11.06
N ALA A 116 -9.29 -1.05 -12.12
CA ALA A 116 -7.87 -0.70 -12.00
C ALA A 116 -7.63 0.62 -11.24
N CYS A 117 -8.63 1.50 -11.17
CA CYS A 117 -8.55 2.75 -10.44
C CYS A 117 -9.25 2.60 -9.08
N VAL A 118 -8.49 2.81 -8.00
CA VAL A 118 -9.04 2.92 -6.64
C VAL A 118 -9.09 4.39 -6.26
N ALA A 119 -10.30 4.94 -6.13
CA ALA A 119 -10.51 6.29 -5.64
C ALA A 119 -10.87 6.26 -4.16
N ALA A 120 -10.26 7.14 -3.38
CA ALA A 120 -10.51 7.22 -1.94
C ALA A 120 -10.50 8.67 -1.44
N VAL A 121 -11.21 8.90 -0.35
CA VAL A 121 -11.13 10.12 0.46
C VAL A 121 -10.54 9.79 1.81
N GLY A 122 -9.87 10.77 2.40
CA GLY A 122 -9.25 10.65 3.71
C GLY A 122 -8.70 11.99 4.17
N THR A 123 -7.77 11.97 5.11
CA THR A 123 -7.08 13.18 5.55
C THR A 123 -5.58 13.07 5.30
N ILE A 124 -4.93 14.21 5.11
CA ILE A 124 -3.48 14.37 5.04
C ILE A 124 -3.13 15.49 6.02
N ASP A 125 -2.43 15.16 7.11
CA ASP A 125 -2.17 16.07 8.24
C ASP A 125 -3.49 16.71 8.77
N GLY A 126 -4.55 15.89 8.91
CA GLY A 126 -5.87 16.31 9.38
C GLY A 126 -6.72 17.08 8.37
N ARG A 127 -6.20 17.36 7.17
CA ARG A 127 -6.93 18.08 6.12
C ARG A 127 -7.61 17.11 5.17
N PRO A 128 -8.89 17.32 4.83
CA PRO A 128 -9.60 16.49 3.87
C PRO A 128 -8.91 16.47 2.51
N ALA A 129 -8.78 15.29 1.94
CA ALA A 129 -8.18 15.07 0.63
C ALA A 129 -8.86 13.92 -0.10
N ALA A 130 -8.79 13.95 -1.43
CA ALA A 130 -9.16 12.83 -2.28
C ALA A 130 -7.97 12.41 -3.14
N ALA A 131 -7.84 11.11 -3.37
CA ALA A 131 -6.81 10.55 -4.22
C ALA A 131 -7.37 9.42 -5.08
N ALA A 132 -6.87 9.28 -6.30
CA ALA A 132 -7.15 8.17 -7.18
C ALA A 132 -5.82 7.52 -7.59
N VAL A 133 -5.73 6.21 -7.46
CA VAL A 133 -4.52 5.43 -7.72
C VAL A 133 -4.84 4.32 -8.70
N LEU A 134 -4.04 4.22 -9.75
CA LEU A 134 -4.07 3.10 -10.69
C LEU A 134 -3.19 1.95 -10.18
N ASP A 135 -3.74 0.71 -10.30
CA ASP A 135 -3.04 -0.53 -9.93
C ASP A 135 -2.54 -1.26 -11.20
#